data_7db553e3d398f6a623de6246c83bb93f
#
_entry.id   7db553e3d398f6a623de6246c83bb93f
#
_cell.length_a   1.000
_cell.length_b   1.000
_cell.length_c   1.000
_cell.angle_alpha   90.00
_cell.angle_beta   90.00
_cell.angle_gamma   90.00
#
_symmetry.space_group_name_H-M   'P 1'
#
loop_
_entity.id
_entity.type
_entity.pdbx_description
1 polymer ?
#
loop_
_entity_poly.entity_id
_entity_poly.type
_entity_poly.pdbx_seq_one_letter_code
_entity_poly.pdbx_strand_id
1 'polypeptide(L)'
;MSGQYKIMYSSMDQFYDQTNGRMAEWVSQLEPWVKACENLGNMECYQGKSAESVKTYLKEVHMTLLTSIQQAIQLYRTKYLFYREGYYDMEGDLYAVIPQKTLLSVKDRMKTEIEDVSDSSLIVQTSLLNVSDLIALQAPNSYYLKDSMEEVKQNVTDFNQNIIDYEAQHKSEANGELADLLQSLFATLTEYYTNGTNVTSYQSGDCFGNSHMPELCQHVLTANEYLKENAEEIELAEVKMQEVFAQQYEDACKAREEEGAIKLLTGGAAAITGILAIVGTGGWQLRL
;
A
#
# COMPACT_ATOMS: atom_id res chain seq x y z
N MET A 1 19.50 -12.39 -8.60
CA MET A 1 19.40 -11.34 -9.65
C MET A 1 18.50 -10.24 -9.06
N SER A 2 19.06 -9.11 -8.67
CA SER A 2 18.25 -7.96 -8.31
C SER A 2 17.70 -7.37 -9.62
N GLY A 3 16.45 -7.65 -9.93
CA GLY A 3 15.78 -7.03 -11.05
C GLY A 3 15.75 -5.51 -10.84
N GLN A 4 15.98 -4.74 -11.90
CA GLN A 4 15.82 -3.30 -11.84
C GLN A 4 14.33 -3.00 -11.60
N TYR A 5 14.02 -2.16 -10.63
CA TYR A 5 12.66 -1.70 -10.39
C TYR A 5 12.28 -0.51 -11.28
N LYS A 6 10.99 -0.36 -11.50
CA LYS A 6 10.36 0.83 -12.05
C LYS A 6 9.07 1.08 -11.29
N ILE A 7 9.05 2.13 -10.48
CA ILE A 7 7.85 2.53 -9.74
C ILE A 7 7.06 3.50 -10.61
N MET A 8 5.76 3.26 -10.69
CA MET A 8 4.81 4.09 -11.44
C MET A 8 3.62 4.38 -10.52
N TYR A 9 3.54 5.57 -9.98
CA TYR A 9 2.54 5.99 -8.99
C TYR A 9 1.12 5.85 -9.54
N SER A 10 0.88 6.30 -10.76
CA SER A 10 -0.43 6.16 -11.41
C SER A 10 -0.88 4.70 -11.57
N SER A 11 0.06 3.77 -11.77
CA SER A 11 -0.28 2.34 -11.85
C SER A 11 -0.57 1.74 -10.47
N MET A 12 0.14 2.21 -9.45
CA MET A 12 -0.09 1.81 -8.06
C MET A 12 -1.48 2.27 -7.59
N ASP A 13 -1.86 3.52 -7.88
CA ASP A 13 -3.18 4.05 -7.56
C ASP A 13 -4.29 3.34 -8.32
N GLN A 14 -4.11 3.12 -9.63
CA GLN A 14 -5.08 2.37 -10.41
C GLN A 14 -5.30 0.95 -9.87
N PHE A 15 -4.23 0.29 -9.45
CA PHE A 15 -4.31 -1.03 -8.83
C PHE A 15 -5.04 -0.97 -7.47
N TYR A 16 -4.75 0.04 -6.65
CA TYR A 16 -5.43 0.27 -5.38
C TYR A 16 -6.93 0.45 -5.58
N ASP A 17 -7.34 1.35 -6.48
CA ASP A 17 -8.74 1.66 -6.73
C ASP A 17 -9.51 0.45 -7.25
N GLN A 18 -8.93 -0.28 -8.21
CA GLN A 18 -9.54 -1.49 -8.75
C GLN A 18 -9.70 -2.59 -7.69
N THR A 19 -8.69 -2.77 -6.87
CA THR A 19 -8.69 -3.79 -5.81
C THR A 19 -9.65 -3.42 -4.69
N ASN A 20 -9.65 -2.17 -4.26
CA ASN A 20 -10.58 -1.64 -3.26
C ASN A 20 -12.04 -1.75 -3.72
N GLY A 21 -12.31 -1.41 -4.98
CA GLY A 21 -13.65 -1.56 -5.55
C GLY A 21 -14.15 -3.01 -5.51
N ARG A 22 -13.31 -3.97 -5.90
CA ARG A 22 -13.64 -5.40 -5.83
C ARG A 22 -13.84 -5.89 -4.39
N MET A 23 -13.00 -5.44 -3.47
CA MET A 23 -13.12 -5.82 -2.06
C MET A 23 -14.38 -5.25 -1.42
N ALA A 24 -14.74 -4.01 -1.73
CA ALA A 24 -16.01 -3.42 -1.31
C ALA A 24 -17.22 -4.21 -1.83
N GLU A 25 -17.15 -4.66 -3.08
CA GLU A 25 -18.16 -5.54 -3.66
C GLU A 25 -18.24 -6.89 -2.91
N TRP A 26 -17.12 -7.53 -2.62
CA TRP A 26 -17.10 -8.78 -1.85
C TRP A 26 -17.67 -8.60 -0.43
N VAL A 27 -17.31 -7.53 0.28
CA VAL A 27 -17.88 -7.23 1.60
C VAL A 27 -19.40 -7.07 1.49
N SER A 28 -19.89 -6.32 0.48
CA SER A 28 -21.31 -6.15 0.23
C SER A 28 -22.04 -7.48 -0.06
N GLN A 29 -21.39 -8.42 -0.74
CA GLN A 29 -21.92 -9.76 -0.98
C GLN A 29 -21.90 -10.65 0.29
N LEU A 30 -20.96 -10.44 1.21
CA LEU A 30 -20.89 -11.18 2.46
C LEU A 30 -21.95 -10.73 3.49
N GLU A 31 -22.31 -9.44 3.51
CA GLU A 31 -23.29 -8.89 4.46
C GLU A 31 -24.63 -9.64 4.52
N PRO A 32 -25.29 -9.99 3.38
CA PRO A 32 -26.52 -10.77 3.40
C PRO A 32 -26.34 -12.15 4.04
N TRP A 33 -25.17 -12.80 3.85
CA TRP A 33 -24.87 -14.08 4.45
C TRP A 33 -24.70 -13.98 5.96
N VAL A 34 -23.98 -12.95 6.43
CA VAL A 34 -23.83 -12.66 7.88
C VAL A 34 -25.21 -12.46 8.49
N LYS A 35 -26.05 -11.58 7.93
CA LYS A 35 -27.41 -11.33 8.38
C LYS A 35 -28.30 -12.58 8.36
N ALA A 36 -28.17 -13.42 7.35
CA ALA A 36 -28.91 -14.67 7.26
C ALA A 36 -28.51 -15.65 8.38
N CYS A 37 -27.20 -15.78 8.67
CA CYS A 37 -26.70 -16.60 9.76
C CYS A 37 -27.17 -16.08 11.12
N GLU A 38 -27.10 -14.77 11.36
CA GLU A 38 -27.59 -14.13 12.58
C GLU A 38 -29.10 -14.33 12.77
N ASN A 39 -29.91 -14.09 11.72
CA ASN A 39 -31.34 -14.24 11.77
C ASN A 39 -31.75 -15.69 12.07
N LEU A 40 -31.13 -16.66 11.42
CA LEU A 40 -31.42 -18.08 11.64
C LEU A 40 -30.93 -18.51 13.05
N GLY A 41 -29.76 -18.02 13.46
CA GLY A 41 -29.21 -18.28 14.80
C GLY A 41 -30.10 -17.76 15.94
N ASN A 42 -30.80 -16.64 15.71
CA ASN A 42 -31.67 -15.97 16.68
C ASN A 42 -33.17 -16.31 16.50
N MET A 43 -33.52 -17.18 15.56
CA MET A 43 -34.92 -17.51 15.25
C MET A 43 -35.57 -18.32 16.38
N GLU A 44 -36.51 -17.71 17.12
CA GLU A 44 -37.17 -18.32 18.26
C GLU A 44 -38.14 -19.45 17.87
N CYS A 45 -38.76 -19.34 16.70
CA CYS A 45 -39.70 -20.38 16.22
C CYS A 45 -39.00 -21.65 15.69
N TYR A 46 -37.67 -21.60 15.46
CA TYR A 46 -36.88 -22.75 15.03
C TYR A 46 -36.29 -23.43 16.27
N GLN A 47 -36.96 -24.46 16.77
CA GLN A 47 -36.69 -25.11 18.07
C GLN A 47 -36.51 -26.62 17.92
N GLY A 48 -35.92 -27.24 18.97
CA GLY A 48 -35.60 -28.66 19.05
C GLY A 48 -34.12 -28.95 18.86
N LYS A 49 -33.70 -30.17 19.25
CA LYS A 49 -32.27 -30.54 19.32
C LYS A 49 -31.53 -30.27 18.01
N SER A 50 -32.09 -30.66 16.87
CA SER A 50 -31.45 -30.42 15.56
C SER A 50 -31.42 -28.92 15.19
N ALA A 51 -32.42 -28.15 15.60
CA ALA A 51 -32.45 -26.72 15.40
C ALA A 51 -31.34 -26.02 16.19
N GLU A 52 -31.15 -26.39 17.43
CA GLU A 52 -30.06 -25.85 18.26
C GLU A 52 -28.69 -26.26 17.74
N SER A 53 -28.54 -27.50 17.25
CA SER A 53 -27.30 -27.91 16.57
C SER A 53 -26.99 -27.04 15.34
N VAL A 54 -28.00 -26.77 14.49
CA VAL A 54 -27.84 -25.91 13.30
C VAL A 54 -27.45 -24.48 13.70
N LYS A 55 -28.12 -23.90 14.70
CA LYS A 55 -27.81 -22.55 15.20
C LYS A 55 -26.38 -22.45 15.73
N THR A 56 -25.97 -23.45 16.53
CA THR A 56 -24.61 -23.51 17.09
C THR A 56 -23.57 -23.63 15.99
N TYR A 57 -23.79 -24.49 15.00
CA TYR A 57 -22.92 -24.63 13.83
C TYR A 57 -22.78 -23.33 13.06
N LEU A 58 -23.89 -22.65 12.77
CA LEU A 58 -23.85 -21.36 12.08
C LEU A 58 -23.04 -20.32 12.85
N LYS A 59 -23.23 -20.25 14.16
CA LYS A 59 -22.53 -19.29 15.03
C LYS A 59 -21.03 -19.59 15.14
N GLU A 60 -20.67 -20.86 15.36
CA GLU A 60 -19.28 -21.24 15.64
C GLU A 60 -18.47 -21.43 14.36
N VAL A 61 -19.06 -21.90 13.28
CA VAL A 61 -18.34 -22.20 12.03
C VAL A 61 -18.54 -21.10 11.00
N HIS A 62 -19.78 -20.88 10.55
CA HIS A 62 -20.03 -19.93 9.46
C HIS A 62 -19.69 -18.48 9.84
N MET A 63 -20.11 -18.05 11.04
CA MET A 63 -19.78 -16.68 11.49
C MET A 63 -18.28 -16.48 11.65
N THR A 64 -17.56 -17.48 12.17
CA THR A 64 -16.09 -17.41 12.28
C THR A 64 -15.44 -17.30 10.90
N LEU A 65 -15.85 -18.12 9.94
CA LEU A 65 -15.31 -18.07 8.57
C LEU A 65 -15.64 -16.75 7.88
N LEU A 66 -16.87 -16.27 7.96
CA LEU A 66 -17.29 -15.00 7.37
C LEU A 66 -16.53 -13.81 7.99
N THR A 67 -16.38 -13.81 9.31
CA THR A 67 -15.59 -12.80 10.04
C THR A 67 -14.11 -12.84 9.61
N SER A 68 -13.55 -14.05 9.47
CA SER A 68 -12.16 -14.22 9.02
C SER A 68 -11.93 -13.63 7.63
N ILE A 69 -12.88 -13.81 6.70
CA ILE A 69 -12.81 -13.23 5.36
C ILE A 69 -12.88 -11.70 5.44
N GLN A 70 -13.79 -11.14 6.24
CA GLN A 70 -13.91 -9.69 6.42
C GLN A 70 -12.64 -9.10 7.02
N GLN A 71 -12.04 -9.75 8.02
CA GLN A 71 -10.78 -9.32 8.63
C GLN A 71 -9.62 -9.39 7.64
N ALA A 72 -9.52 -10.44 6.83
CA ALA A 72 -8.49 -10.55 5.80
C ALA A 72 -8.59 -9.43 4.76
N ILE A 73 -9.81 -9.09 4.33
CA ILE A 73 -10.05 -7.97 3.41
C ILE A 73 -9.62 -6.64 4.04
N GLN A 74 -10.00 -6.40 5.28
CA GLN A 74 -9.67 -5.16 5.98
C GLN A 74 -8.18 -5.03 6.22
N LEU A 75 -7.52 -6.11 6.67
CA LEU A 75 -6.07 -6.15 6.88
C LEU A 75 -5.29 -5.89 5.58
N TYR A 76 -5.73 -6.49 4.48
CA TYR A 76 -5.12 -6.24 3.16
C TYR A 76 -5.25 -4.76 2.77
N ARG A 77 -6.45 -4.17 2.90
CA ARG A 77 -6.69 -2.76 2.57
C ARG A 77 -5.79 -1.83 3.38
N THR A 78 -5.68 -2.09 4.68
CA THR A 78 -4.82 -1.31 5.58
C THR A 78 -3.34 -1.42 5.20
N LYS A 79 -2.84 -2.64 5.01
CA LYS A 79 -1.44 -2.83 4.62
C LYS A 79 -1.12 -2.19 3.27
N TYR A 80 -2.05 -2.24 2.32
CA TYR A 80 -1.86 -1.59 1.03
C TYR A 80 -1.97 -0.05 1.11
N LEU A 81 -2.82 0.47 1.99
CA LEU A 81 -2.90 1.91 2.28
C LEU A 81 -1.55 2.43 2.78
N PHE A 82 -0.96 1.80 3.79
CA PHE A 82 0.35 2.16 4.33
C PHE A 82 1.48 2.02 3.30
N TYR A 83 1.46 0.93 2.52
CA TYR A 83 2.42 0.75 1.44
C TYR A 83 2.36 1.90 0.43
N ARG A 84 1.17 2.34 0.06
CA ARG A 84 0.99 3.47 -0.86
C ARG A 84 1.42 4.79 -0.22
N GLU A 85 0.99 5.05 1.01
CA GLU A 85 1.33 6.26 1.75
C GLU A 85 2.85 6.48 1.85
N GLY A 86 3.60 5.45 2.20
CA GLY A 86 5.05 5.56 2.32
C GLY A 86 5.76 5.90 1.00
N TYR A 87 5.20 5.52 -0.14
CA TYR A 87 5.71 6.01 -1.42
C TYR A 87 5.46 7.50 -1.61
N TYR A 88 4.29 8.01 -1.21
CA TYR A 88 3.99 9.44 -1.26
C TYR A 88 4.80 10.25 -0.26
N ASP A 89 5.36 9.64 0.78
CA ASP A 89 6.34 10.28 1.66
C ASP A 89 7.71 10.46 1.00
N MET A 90 8.07 9.59 0.06
CA MET A 90 9.31 9.69 -0.69
C MET A 90 9.21 10.69 -1.84
N GLU A 91 8.09 10.70 -2.54
CA GLU A 91 7.82 11.57 -3.69
C GLU A 91 6.33 11.86 -3.79
N GLY A 92 5.94 13.12 -3.67
CA GLY A 92 4.54 13.54 -3.61
C GLY A 92 3.83 13.66 -4.96
N ASP A 93 4.50 13.45 -6.11
CA ASP A 93 3.89 13.58 -7.43
C ASP A 93 3.14 12.30 -7.84
N LEU A 94 1.81 12.38 -8.01
CA LEU A 94 0.94 11.29 -8.50
C LEU A 94 1.38 10.69 -9.84
N TYR A 95 2.09 11.45 -10.64
CA TYR A 95 2.55 11.02 -11.97
C TYR A 95 4.01 10.59 -11.96
N ALA A 96 4.65 10.54 -10.80
CA ALA A 96 6.04 10.15 -10.68
C ALA A 96 6.29 8.78 -11.31
N VAL A 97 7.36 8.71 -12.08
CA VAL A 97 7.87 7.47 -12.65
C VAL A 97 9.34 7.39 -12.29
N ILE A 98 9.69 6.44 -11.43
CA ILE A 98 11.02 6.30 -10.86
C ILE A 98 11.67 5.00 -11.35
N PRO A 99 12.36 5.01 -12.49
CA PRO A 99 13.13 3.86 -12.94
C PRO A 99 14.50 3.84 -12.27
N GLN A 100 14.84 2.76 -11.60
CA GLN A 100 16.14 2.58 -10.95
C GLN A 100 17.32 2.85 -11.89
N LYS A 101 17.18 2.42 -13.14
CA LYS A 101 18.21 2.67 -14.17
C LYS A 101 18.54 4.15 -14.32
N THR A 102 17.54 5.03 -14.22
CA THR A 102 17.76 6.49 -14.31
C THR A 102 18.52 6.99 -13.10
N LEU A 103 18.17 6.57 -11.89
CA LEU A 103 18.88 6.95 -10.66
C LEU A 103 20.35 6.53 -10.71
N LEU A 104 20.61 5.28 -11.11
CA LEU A 104 21.97 4.77 -11.26
C LEU A 104 22.76 5.54 -12.33
N SER A 105 22.12 5.86 -13.48
CA SER A 105 22.75 6.65 -14.54
C SER A 105 23.10 8.08 -14.08
N VAL A 106 22.20 8.72 -13.32
CA VAL A 106 22.47 10.05 -12.75
C VAL A 106 23.64 10.00 -11.76
N LYS A 107 23.66 9.02 -10.88
CA LYS A 107 24.75 8.78 -9.93
C LYS A 107 26.11 8.63 -10.66
N ASP A 108 26.15 7.74 -11.66
CA ASP A 108 27.40 7.47 -12.40
C ASP A 108 27.86 8.71 -13.18
N ARG A 109 26.91 9.43 -13.79
CA ARG A 109 27.20 10.69 -14.48
C ARG A 109 27.73 11.75 -13.52
N MET A 110 27.12 11.95 -12.35
CA MET A 110 27.62 12.90 -11.35
C MET A 110 29.06 12.56 -10.91
N LYS A 111 29.38 11.27 -10.76
CA LYS A 111 30.74 10.85 -10.46
C LYS A 111 31.73 11.30 -11.54
N THR A 112 31.42 11.04 -12.79
CA THR A 112 32.28 11.44 -13.94
C THR A 112 32.44 12.95 -14.01
N GLU A 113 31.35 13.71 -13.91
CA GLU A 113 31.40 15.19 -13.97
C GLU A 113 32.19 15.81 -12.82
N ILE A 114 32.18 15.23 -11.62
CA ILE A 114 33.00 15.67 -10.49
C ILE A 114 34.49 15.45 -10.78
N GLU A 115 34.87 14.32 -11.37
CA GLU A 115 36.22 14.03 -11.84
C GLU A 115 36.65 15.03 -12.91
N ASP A 116 35.82 15.29 -13.93
CA ASP A 116 36.09 16.25 -15.00
C ASP A 116 36.24 17.70 -14.51
N VAL A 117 35.43 18.14 -13.53
CA VAL A 117 35.56 19.45 -12.87
C VAL A 117 36.88 19.53 -12.10
N SER A 118 37.29 18.44 -11.46
CA SER A 118 38.55 18.38 -10.72
C SER A 118 39.75 18.51 -11.65
N ASP A 119 39.76 17.78 -12.75
CA ASP A 119 40.83 17.79 -13.73
C ASP A 119 40.90 19.15 -14.44
N SER A 120 39.74 19.72 -14.84
CA SER A 120 39.67 21.05 -15.42
C SER A 120 40.22 22.14 -14.48
N SER A 121 39.86 22.04 -13.18
CA SER A 121 40.38 22.97 -12.17
C SER A 121 41.90 22.87 -12.02
N LEU A 122 42.45 21.67 -12.07
CA LEU A 122 43.92 21.45 -12.00
C LEU A 122 44.63 22.03 -13.22
N ILE A 123 44.07 21.82 -14.43
CA ILE A 123 44.61 22.38 -15.68
C ILE A 123 44.63 23.91 -15.61
N VAL A 124 43.55 24.55 -15.15
CA VAL A 124 43.46 26.00 -15.00
C VAL A 124 44.47 26.49 -13.99
N GLN A 125 44.58 25.86 -12.82
CA GLN A 125 45.56 26.21 -11.77
C GLN A 125 47.00 26.12 -12.32
N THR A 126 47.35 25.04 -12.98
CA THR A 126 48.67 24.83 -13.57
C THR A 126 48.97 25.89 -14.64
N SER A 127 47.99 26.21 -15.51
CA SER A 127 48.14 27.25 -16.54
C SER A 127 48.36 28.63 -15.92
N LEU A 128 47.63 28.95 -14.83
CA LEU A 128 47.81 30.21 -14.13
C LEU A 128 49.18 30.32 -13.42
N LEU A 129 49.67 29.22 -12.87
CA LEU A 129 51.01 29.16 -12.30
C LEU A 129 52.11 29.46 -13.31
N ASN A 130 51.95 28.98 -14.58
CA ASN A 130 52.89 29.19 -15.67
C ASN A 130 52.95 30.65 -16.16
N VAL A 131 51.95 31.47 -15.84
CA VAL A 131 51.89 32.90 -16.23
C VAL A 131 51.87 33.83 -15.02
N SER A 132 52.11 33.32 -13.82
CA SER A 132 52.01 34.05 -12.56
C SER A 132 53.02 35.20 -12.42
N ASP A 133 54.13 35.15 -13.16
CA ASP A 133 55.13 36.19 -13.26
C ASP A 133 54.70 37.38 -14.13
N LEU A 134 53.73 37.16 -15.02
CA LEU A 134 53.21 38.16 -15.95
C LEU A 134 51.90 38.79 -15.47
N ILE A 135 51.02 38.01 -14.87
CA ILE A 135 49.66 38.44 -14.44
C ILE A 135 49.26 37.75 -13.15
N ALA A 136 48.85 38.53 -12.15
CA ALA A 136 48.28 38.00 -10.91
C ALA A 136 46.80 37.67 -11.08
N LEU A 137 46.47 36.43 -11.51
CA LEU A 137 45.15 35.91 -11.60
C LEU A 137 44.87 34.87 -10.52
N GLN A 138 43.63 34.84 -10.01
CA GLN A 138 43.20 33.80 -9.10
C GLN A 138 42.46 32.69 -9.88
N ALA A 139 42.78 31.45 -9.55
CA ALA A 139 42.05 30.32 -10.08
C ALA A 139 40.56 30.35 -9.64
N PRO A 140 39.65 30.02 -10.51
CA PRO A 140 38.24 29.89 -10.09
C PRO A 140 38.08 28.82 -9.02
N ASN A 141 37.26 29.13 -8.00
CA ASN A 141 37.02 28.21 -6.93
C ASN A 141 35.92 27.20 -7.38
N SER A 142 36.33 25.98 -7.68
CA SER A 142 35.43 24.87 -8.05
C SER A 142 34.87 24.11 -6.85
N TYR A 143 35.21 24.49 -5.62
CA TYR A 143 34.82 23.77 -4.41
C TYR A 143 33.29 23.68 -4.27
N TYR A 144 32.60 24.81 -4.35
CA TYR A 144 31.13 24.83 -4.19
C TYR A 144 30.41 24.01 -5.26
N LEU A 145 30.89 24.02 -6.50
CA LEU A 145 30.31 23.23 -7.58
C LEU A 145 30.49 21.74 -7.28
N LYS A 146 31.67 21.31 -6.91
CA LYS A 146 31.95 19.90 -6.56
C LYS A 146 31.13 19.45 -5.37
N ASP A 147 31.05 20.28 -4.33
CA ASP A 147 30.27 20.00 -3.13
C ASP A 147 28.79 19.80 -3.45
N SER A 148 28.19 20.71 -4.23
CA SER A 148 26.80 20.57 -4.70
C SER A 148 26.57 19.32 -5.56
N MET A 149 27.53 18.95 -6.41
CA MET A 149 27.43 17.75 -7.24
C MET A 149 27.55 16.46 -6.40
N GLU A 150 28.42 16.45 -5.40
CA GLU A 150 28.50 15.34 -4.43
C GLU A 150 27.22 15.20 -3.62
N GLU A 151 26.62 16.32 -3.19
CA GLU A 151 25.33 16.33 -2.51
C GLU A 151 24.22 15.71 -3.40
N VAL A 152 24.11 16.12 -4.66
CA VAL A 152 23.14 15.52 -5.60
C VAL A 152 23.41 14.02 -5.78
N LYS A 153 24.67 13.61 -5.94
CA LYS A 153 25.04 12.20 -6.06
C LYS A 153 24.64 11.40 -4.82
N GLN A 154 24.86 11.97 -3.64
CA GLN A 154 24.48 11.34 -2.38
C GLN A 154 22.96 11.24 -2.24
N ASN A 155 22.23 12.32 -2.49
CA ASN A 155 20.76 12.34 -2.43
C ASN A 155 20.14 11.29 -3.35
N VAL A 156 20.63 11.15 -4.59
CA VAL A 156 20.17 10.10 -5.52
C VAL A 156 20.52 8.70 -5.01
N THR A 157 21.68 8.54 -4.38
CA THR A 157 22.09 7.25 -3.81
C THR A 157 21.20 6.84 -2.64
N ASP A 158 20.94 7.78 -1.73
CA ASP A 158 20.11 7.58 -0.54
C ASP A 158 18.64 7.33 -0.94
N PHE A 159 18.13 8.09 -1.91
CA PHE A 159 16.79 7.89 -2.44
C PHE A 159 16.62 6.48 -3.04
N ASN A 160 17.59 6.03 -3.86
CA ASN A 160 17.57 4.66 -4.38
C ASN A 160 17.64 3.61 -3.28
N GLN A 161 18.44 3.84 -2.24
CA GLN A 161 18.56 2.90 -1.12
C GLN A 161 17.27 2.86 -0.29
N ASN A 162 16.67 4.02 -0.02
CA ASN A 162 15.40 4.12 0.70
C ASN A 162 14.30 3.31 0.01
N ILE A 163 14.21 3.38 -1.32
CA ILE A 163 13.26 2.56 -2.09
C ILE A 163 13.55 1.06 -1.92
N ILE A 164 14.82 0.65 -2.01
CA ILE A 164 15.20 -0.75 -1.87
C ILE A 164 14.86 -1.28 -0.48
N ASP A 165 15.16 -0.49 0.55
CA ASP A 165 14.91 -0.87 1.94
C ASP A 165 13.40 -0.92 2.23
N TYR A 166 12.65 0.03 1.71
CA TYR A 166 11.19 0.07 1.80
C TYR A 166 10.54 -1.17 1.17
N GLU A 167 10.94 -1.52 -0.05
CA GLU A 167 10.47 -2.72 -0.73
C GLU A 167 10.86 -4.01 0.01
N ALA A 168 12.06 -4.06 0.57
CA ALA A 168 12.53 -5.22 1.34
C ALA A 168 11.71 -5.39 2.63
N GLN A 169 11.41 -4.30 3.34
CA GLN A 169 10.58 -4.29 4.53
C GLN A 169 9.17 -4.81 4.20
N HIS A 170 8.48 -4.23 3.22
CA HIS A 170 7.12 -4.61 2.86
C HIS A 170 7.01 -6.02 2.31
N LYS A 171 8.05 -6.50 1.62
CA LYS A 171 8.11 -7.91 1.20
C LYS A 171 8.23 -8.86 2.40
N SER A 172 8.90 -8.47 3.46
CA SER A 172 8.95 -9.22 4.70
C SER A 172 7.59 -9.23 5.41
N GLU A 173 6.93 -8.08 5.47
CA GLU A 173 5.62 -7.90 6.09
C GLU A 173 4.48 -8.61 5.33
N ALA A 174 4.62 -8.78 4.01
CA ALA A 174 3.68 -9.55 3.20
C ALA A 174 3.61 -11.04 3.57
N ASN A 175 4.64 -11.57 4.25
CA ASN A 175 4.66 -12.92 4.80
C ASN A 175 4.25 -12.97 6.29
N GLY A 176 3.68 -11.90 6.82
CA GLY A 176 3.21 -11.79 8.21
C GLY A 176 1.72 -12.11 8.37
N GLU A 177 1.05 -11.38 9.26
CA GLU A 177 -0.31 -11.68 9.77
C GLU A 177 -1.35 -11.93 8.67
N LEU A 178 -1.27 -11.21 7.53
CA LEU A 178 -2.20 -11.42 6.42
C LEU A 178 -2.01 -12.78 5.74
N ALA A 179 -0.76 -13.17 5.51
CA ALA A 179 -0.45 -14.46 4.90
C ALA A 179 -0.86 -15.61 5.83
N ASP A 180 -0.56 -15.48 7.13
CA ASP A 180 -0.92 -16.46 8.15
C ASP A 180 -2.44 -16.62 8.27
N LEU A 181 -3.17 -15.49 8.30
CA LEU A 181 -4.64 -15.50 8.33
C LEU A 181 -5.22 -16.16 7.07
N LEU A 182 -4.73 -15.82 5.89
CA LEU A 182 -5.19 -16.43 4.64
C LEU A 182 -4.87 -17.92 4.57
N GLN A 183 -3.68 -18.33 4.99
CA GLN A 183 -3.27 -19.73 4.98
C GLN A 183 -4.14 -20.57 5.92
N SER A 184 -4.36 -20.12 7.15
CA SER A 184 -5.21 -20.81 8.12
C SER A 184 -6.67 -20.84 7.68
N LEU A 185 -7.19 -19.77 7.07
CA LEU A 185 -8.52 -19.70 6.50
C LEU A 185 -8.71 -20.73 5.37
N PHE A 186 -7.79 -20.79 4.41
CA PHE A 186 -7.84 -21.77 3.32
C PHE A 186 -7.72 -23.20 3.82
N ALA A 187 -6.85 -23.46 4.79
CA ALA A 187 -6.68 -24.78 5.38
C ALA A 187 -7.98 -25.22 6.10
N THR A 188 -8.58 -24.34 6.90
CA THR A 188 -9.85 -24.59 7.60
C THR A 188 -10.98 -24.88 6.61
N LEU A 189 -11.13 -24.06 5.58
CA LEU A 189 -12.15 -24.26 4.54
C LEU A 189 -11.96 -25.58 3.80
N THR A 190 -10.72 -25.92 3.45
CA THR A 190 -10.38 -27.16 2.76
C THR A 190 -10.72 -28.38 3.60
N GLU A 191 -10.43 -28.34 4.88
CA GLU A 191 -10.76 -29.44 5.80
C GLU A 191 -12.27 -29.64 5.96
N TYR A 192 -13.06 -28.55 6.12
CA TYR A 192 -14.52 -28.63 6.14
C TYR A 192 -15.10 -29.15 4.82
N TYR A 193 -14.57 -28.73 3.70
CA TYR A 193 -15.01 -29.22 2.39
C TYR A 193 -14.73 -30.72 2.21
N THR A 194 -13.58 -31.20 2.68
CA THR A 194 -13.14 -32.58 2.52
C THR A 194 -13.85 -33.54 3.45
N ASN A 195 -13.97 -33.17 4.73
CA ASN A 195 -14.49 -34.07 5.76
C ASN A 195 -16.01 -34.01 5.91
N GLY A 196 -16.64 -32.92 5.46
CA GLY A 196 -18.04 -32.63 5.71
C GLY A 196 -18.32 -32.41 7.20
N THR A 197 -19.54 -32.00 7.51
CA THR A 197 -19.98 -31.80 8.91
C THR A 197 -21.43 -32.22 9.05
N ASN A 198 -21.76 -33.03 10.05
CA ASN A 198 -23.15 -33.34 10.35
C ASN A 198 -23.77 -32.21 11.20
N VAL A 199 -24.37 -31.25 10.49
CA VAL A 199 -24.93 -30.03 11.07
C VAL A 199 -26.08 -30.30 12.05
N THR A 200 -26.87 -31.36 11.83
CA THR A 200 -28.07 -31.67 12.65
C THR A 200 -27.75 -32.33 14.00
N SER A 201 -26.53 -32.79 14.17
CA SER A 201 -26.01 -33.36 15.45
C SER A 201 -24.83 -32.59 16.02
N TYR A 202 -24.55 -31.40 15.47
CA TYR A 202 -23.45 -30.55 15.90
C TYR A 202 -23.62 -30.12 17.37
N GLN A 203 -22.53 -30.16 18.13
CA GLN A 203 -22.46 -29.69 19.50
C GLN A 203 -21.48 -28.51 19.64
N SER A 204 -21.70 -27.67 20.64
CA SER A 204 -20.79 -26.56 20.92
C SER A 204 -19.36 -27.05 21.12
N GLY A 205 -18.41 -26.43 20.40
CA GLY A 205 -17.01 -26.80 20.40
C GLY A 205 -16.61 -27.85 19.36
N ASP A 206 -17.55 -28.46 18.63
CA ASP A 206 -17.22 -29.40 17.54
C ASP A 206 -16.40 -28.74 16.41
N CYS A 207 -16.45 -27.40 16.32
CA CYS A 207 -15.60 -26.64 15.38
C CYS A 207 -14.10 -26.91 15.58
N PHE A 208 -13.68 -27.19 16.81
CA PHE A 208 -12.29 -27.54 17.14
C PHE A 208 -11.90 -28.97 16.75
N GLY A 209 -12.85 -29.75 16.22
CA GLY A 209 -12.55 -30.98 15.49
C GLY A 209 -11.87 -30.74 14.15
N ASN A 210 -12.03 -29.52 13.57
CA ASN A 210 -11.20 -29.05 12.46
C ASN A 210 -9.83 -28.65 13.02
N SER A 211 -8.77 -29.27 12.51
CA SER A 211 -7.41 -29.14 13.04
C SER A 211 -6.84 -27.72 12.87
N HIS A 212 -7.36 -26.93 11.93
CA HIS A 212 -6.91 -25.58 11.61
C HIS A 212 -7.78 -24.47 12.27
N MET A 213 -8.93 -24.81 12.85
CA MET A 213 -9.82 -23.82 13.46
C MET A 213 -9.16 -23.05 14.63
N PRO A 214 -8.41 -23.68 15.56
CA PRO A 214 -7.75 -22.95 16.63
C PRO A 214 -6.74 -21.92 16.12
N GLU A 215 -5.97 -22.28 15.09
CA GLU A 215 -4.98 -21.42 14.44
C GLU A 215 -5.68 -20.26 13.71
N LEU A 216 -6.76 -20.53 12.98
CA LEU A 216 -7.57 -19.49 12.35
C LEU A 216 -8.11 -18.49 13.38
N CYS A 217 -8.67 -18.95 14.48
CA CYS A 217 -9.16 -18.07 15.54
C CYS A 217 -8.04 -17.19 16.11
N GLN A 218 -6.84 -17.74 16.29
CA GLN A 218 -5.69 -16.97 16.78
C GLN A 218 -5.30 -15.90 15.77
N HIS A 219 -5.19 -16.23 14.47
CA HIS A 219 -4.83 -15.26 13.43
C HIS A 219 -5.90 -14.15 13.25
N VAL A 220 -7.18 -14.47 13.41
CA VAL A 220 -8.26 -13.47 13.44
C VAL A 220 -8.09 -12.50 14.61
N LEU A 221 -7.74 -13.01 15.80
CA LEU A 221 -7.46 -12.16 16.97
C LEU A 221 -6.26 -11.24 16.72
N THR A 222 -5.15 -11.79 16.23
CA THR A 222 -3.95 -11.01 15.90
C THR A 222 -4.24 -9.93 14.85
N ALA A 223 -4.99 -10.26 13.79
CA ALA A 223 -5.42 -9.29 12.79
C ALA A 223 -6.29 -8.17 13.38
N ASN A 224 -7.18 -8.51 14.30
CA ASN A 224 -8.04 -7.56 15.01
C ASN A 224 -7.24 -6.63 15.92
N GLU A 225 -6.26 -7.17 16.64
CA GLU A 225 -5.35 -6.40 17.49
C GLU A 225 -4.54 -5.43 16.63
N TYR A 226 -3.94 -5.90 15.54
CA TYR A 226 -3.21 -5.05 14.59
C TYR A 226 -4.06 -3.88 14.08
N LEU A 227 -5.30 -4.14 13.62
CA LEU A 227 -6.20 -3.10 13.12
C LEU A 227 -6.60 -2.08 14.20
N LYS A 228 -6.74 -2.53 15.46
CA LYS A 228 -7.04 -1.64 16.59
C LYS A 228 -5.85 -0.79 17.01
N GLU A 229 -4.67 -1.38 17.09
CA GLU A 229 -3.43 -0.69 17.45
C GLU A 229 -3.06 0.39 16.42
N ASN A 230 -3.34 0.15 15.15
CA ASN A 230 -3.04 1.08 14.05
C ASN A 230 -4.25 1.95 13.65
N ALA A 231 -5.33 2.00 14.41
CA ALA A 231 -6.56 2.70 14.01
C ALA A 231 -6.35 4.20 13.76
N GLU A 232 -5.55 4.87 14.59
CA GLU A 232 -5.21 6.29 14.42
C GLU A 232 -4.32 6.51 13.19
N GLU A 233 -3.35 5.64 12.95
CA GLU A 233 -2.48 5.72 11.78
C GLU A 233 -3.24 5.46 10.48
N ILE A 234 -4.21 4.54 10.49
CA ILE A 234 -5.11 4.28 9.35
C ILE A 234 -5.90 5.54 9.00
N GLU A 235 -6.50 6.19 10.01
CA GLU A 235 -7.26 7.42 9.79
C GLU A 235 -6.38 8.55 9.27
N LEU A 236 -5.19 8.73 9.83
CA LEU A 236 -4.21 9.73 9.37
C LEU A 236 -3.75 9.46 7.93
N ALA A 237 -3.45 8.21 7.59
CA ALA A 237 -3.05 7.82 6.24
C ALA A 237 -4.17 8.05 5.21
N GLU A 238 -5.44 7.76 5.58
CA GLU A 238 -6.59 8.04 4.72
C GLU A 238 -6.76 9.53 4.47
N VAL A 239 -6.67 10.36 5.51
CA VAL A 239 -6.77 11.84 5.40
C VAL A 239 -5.64 12.39 4.55
N LYS A 240 -4.41 11.99 4.81
CA LYS A 240 -3.24 12.42 4.07
C LYS A 240 -3.34 12.10 2.59
N MET A 241 -3.77 10.88 2.24
CA MET A 241 -3.97 10.50 0.85
C MET A 241 -5.06 11.33 0.17
N GLN A 242 -6.14 11.69 0.89
CA GLN A 242 -7.17 12.59 0.37
C GLN A 242 -6.61 14.00 0.10
N GLU A 243 -5.79 14.53 1.00
CA GLU A 243 -5.14 15.84 0.84
C GLU A 243 -4.18 15.86 -0.35
N VAL A 244 -3.35 14.82 -0.52
CA VAL A 244 -2.44 14.69 -1.67
C VAL A 244 -3.21 14.73 -2.98
N PHE A 245 -4.31 13.98 -3.09
CA PHE A 245 -5.15 13.99 -4.29
C PHE A 245 -5.86 15.34 -4.51
N ALA A 246 -6.36 15.99 -3.45
CA ALA A 246 -7.00 17.28 -3.55
C ALA A 246 -6.03 18.37 -4.02
N GLN A 247 -4.82 18.41 -3.46
CA GLN A 247 -3.78 19.38 -3.83
C GLN A 247 -3.39 19.22 -5.30
N GLN A 248 -3.17 18.02 -5.76
CA GLN A 248 -2.78 17.78 -7.14
C GLN A 248 -3.89 18.07 -8.15
N TYR A 249 -5.15 17.87 -7.75
CA TYR A 249 -6.28 18.30 -8.55
C TYR A 249 -6.31 19.83 -8.72
N GLU A 250 -6.07 20.57 -7.64
CA GLU A 250 -5.96 22.04 -7.71
C GLU A 250 -4.80 22.48 -8.60
N ASP A 251 -3.63 21.85 -8.46
CA ASP A 251 -2.45 22.19 -9.26
C ASP A 251 -2.66 21.87 -10.74
N ALA A 252 -3.33 20.77 -11.07
CA ALA A 252 -3.71 20.45 -12.44
C ALA A 252 -4.75 21.43 -13.01
N CYS A 253 -5.66 21.95 -12.19
CA CYS A 253 -6.59 22.98 -12.60
C CYS A 253 -5.88 24.32 -12.88
N LYS A 254 -4.98 24.75 -11.97
CA LYS A 254 -4.16 25.95 -12.15
C LYS A 254 -3.29 25.88 -13.40
N ALA A 255 -2.62 24.77 -13.63
CA ALA A 255 -1.81 24.56 -14.84
C ALA A 255 -2.63 24.66 -16.15
N ARG A 256 -3.89 24.20 -16.13
CA ARG A 256 -4.81 24.35 -17.26
C ARG A 256 -5.25 25.78 -17.50
N GLU A 257 -5.48 26.56 -16.44
CA GLU A 257 -5.83 27.98 -16.53
C GLU A 257 -4.67 28.80 -17.11
N GLU A 258 -3.43 28.46 -16.72
CA GLU A 258 -2.22 29.14 -17.21
C GLU A 258 -1.92 28.81 -18.68
N GLU A 259 -2.17 27.58 -19.15
CA GLU A 259 -1.92 27.18 -20.54
C GLU A 259 -2.96 27.70 -21.54
N GLY A 260 -4.08 28.28 -21.10
CA GLY A 260 -5.10 28.88 -21.96
C GLY A 260 -5.68 27.95 -23.04
N ALA A 261 -5.47 26.66 -22.93
CA ALA A 261 -5.84 25.66 -23.92
C ALA A 261 -6.99 24.78 -23.40
N ILE A 262 -8.22 25.15 -23.80
CA ILE A 262 -9.37 24.24 -23.71
C ILE A 262 -9.18 23.12 -24.73
N LYS A 263 -8.41 22.09 -24.36
CA LYS A 263 -8.50 20.78 -25.00
C LYS A 263 -9.33 19.87 -24.11
N LEU A 264 -10.57 19.63 -24.54
CA LEU A 264 -11.44 18.60 -23.98
C LEU A 264 -10.67 17.26 -23.94
N LEU A 265 -10.18 16.90 -22.76
CA LEU A 265 -9.62 15.58 -22.49
C LEU A 265 -10.78 14.64 -22.14
N THR A 266 -11.24 13.91 -23.15
CA THR A 266 -12.26 12.84 -23.02
C THR A 266 -11.80 11.62 -22.22
N GLY A 267 -10.63 11.65 -21.59
CA GLY A 267 -10.10 10.55 -20.77
C GLY A 267 -9.97 10.84 -19.27
N GLY A 268 -9.89 12.12 -18.86
CA GLY A 268 -9.66 12.48 -17.47
C GLY A 268 -10.91 12.56 -16.59
N ALA A 269 -12.08 12.76 -17.17
CA ALA A 269 -13.34 12.92 -16.43
C ALA A 269 -13.84 11.61 -15.80
N ALA A 270 -13.49 10.46 -16.37
CA ALA A 270 -13.90 9.16 -15.84
C ALA A 270 -13.11 8.74 -14.59
N ALA A 271 -11.84 9.13 -14.50
CA ALA A 271 -11.02 8.85 -13.32
C ALA A 271 -11.42 9.75 -12.13
N ILE A 272 -11.76 11.01 -12.38
CA ILE A 272 -12.13 11.99 -11.35
C ILE A 272 -13.52 11.70 -10.76
N THR A 273 -14.46 11.22 -11.56
CA THR A 273 -15.80 10.81 -11.06
C THR A 273 -15.72 9.55 -10.19
N GLY A 274 -14.77 8.66 -10.44
CA GLY A 274 -14.49 7.50 -9.58
C GLY A 274 -13.99 7.91 -8.19
N ILE A 275 -13.07 8.87 -8.12
CA ILE A 275 -12.47 9.35 -6.86
C ILE A 275 -13.52 10.06 -5.99
N LEU A 276 -14.35 10.92 -6.56
CA LEU A 276 -15.39 11.64 -5.82
C LEU A 276 -16.52 10.72 -5.33
N ALA A 277 -16.82 9.63 -6.05
CA ALA A 277 -17.81 8.65 -5.62
C ALA A 277 -17.32 7.80 -4.42
N ILE A 278 -16.01 7.56 -4.32
CA ILE A 278 -15.41 6.82 -3.19
C ILE A 278 -15.38 7.68 -1.93
N VAL A 279 -15.09 8.99 -2.05
CA VAL A 279 -15.08 9.93 -0.92
C VAL A 279 -16.48 10.17 -0.35
N GLY A 280 -17.54 10.06 -1.17
CA GLY A 280 -18.94 10.28 -0.75
C GLY A 280 -19.61 9.08 -0.05
N THR A 281 -19.02 7.89 -0.12
CA THR A 281 -19.63 6.66 0.42
C THR A 281 -18.84 6.02 1.58
N GLY A 282 -17.70 6.61 1.97
CA GLY A 282 -16.74 6.04 2.92
C GLY A 282 -17.01 6.30 4.41
N GLY A 283 -18.21 6.67 4.79
CA GLY A 283 -18.59 6.73 6.20
C GLY A 283 -18.79 5.34 6.82
N TRP A 284 -17.73 4.59 7.02
CA TRP A 284 -17.75 3.35 7.79
C TRP A 284 -17.76 3.66 9.29
N GLN A 285 -18.93 3.71 9.88
CA GLN A 285 -19.04 3.60 11.33
C GLN A 285 -18.68 2.17 11.73
N LEU A 286 -17.52 2.01 12.38
CA LEU A 286 -17.21 0.87 13.21
C LEU A 286 -18.31 0.74 14.28
N ARG A 287 -19.30 -0.13 14.06
CA ARG A 287 -20.15 -0.61 15.14
C ARG A 287 -19.46 -1.85 15.71
N LEU A 288 -18.86 -1.63 16.88
CA LEU A 288 -18.48 -2.69 17.80
C LEU A 288 -19.74 -3.44 18.31
#